data_f1f63180cadd435dc0c2cb1437ec223a
#
_entry.id   f1f63180cadd435dc0c2cb1437ec223a
#
_cell.length_a   1.000
_cell.length_b   1.000
_cell.length_c   1.000
_cell.angle_alpha   90.00
_cell.angle_beta   90.00
_cell.angle_gamma   90.00
#
_symmetry.space_group_name_H-M   'P 1'
#
loop_
_entity.id
_entity.type
_entity.pdbx_description
1 polymer ?
#
loop_
_entity_poly.entity_id
_entity_poly.type
_entity_poly.pdbx_seq_one_letter_code
_entity_poly.pdbx_strand_id
1 'polypeptide(L)'
;MKAIEIRNKYLEFFKRHGHAVIPSAPLIPENDPSVLFTTAGMQPLVPYLLGEKHPEGTRLTDYQKCVRTNDIDEVGDNRHLTYFEMLGNWSLGDYFKEESIAMSFEFLTKELGIPVEKLSVTCFAGDEDCPRDEIAANAWKKAGILENHIYYYGKDDNWWIAGEEGPCGPDTEMFYDTGKPACSDDCQPSCDCGKYVEIWNNVFMEYFKDKNGYSKLKQKNVDTGLGLERMTMLLQGKETPFDTELFAPIMKKLEQLQKIDSIESRRIVAEHLRSSMMIVSDGGRPSNLDRGYVLRRLIRRMIRHMNKLQINLDELSTLIDINVDNLKEMYPDLAKNKEIIKSVILEEKEKFVKTLVNGEREFQKEINKLKDTKKLSGKVVFKLYDTYGFPPEVTKELAKESGYEIDMKEFEELFKAHQEKSRAGSEQKFKGGLAEQNEITIAYHTATHLLNAALKQVIGENAHQRGSNITVDRMRFDFNCDHKMTTKKTLILMRARTAESTPLTAIT
;
A
#
# COMPACT_ATOMS: atom_id res chain seq x y z
N MET A 1 -1.06 26.34 0.68
CA MET A 1 -1.93 25.68 -0.32
C MET A 1 -2.43 24.37 0.26
N LYS A 2 -3.71 24.01 0.09
CA LYS A 2 -4.26 22.73 0.56
C LYS A 2 -3.89 21.60 -0.40
N ALA A 3 -3.86 20.36 0.10
CA ALA A 3 -3.57 19.17 -0.71
C ALA A 3 -4.48 19.02 -1.93
N ILE A 4 -5.79 19.25 -1.78
CA ILE A 4 -6.74 19.20 -2.89
C ILE A 4 -6.45 20.27 -3.96
N GLU A 5 -5.97 21.44 -3.57
CA GLU A 5 -5.60 22.51 -4.51
C GLU A 5 -4.34 22.15 -5.29
N ILE A 6 -3.35 21.50 -4.63
CA ILE A 6 -2.12 21.02 -5.29
C ILE A 6 -2.48 19.94 -6.32
N ARG A 7 -3.29 18.95 -5.94
CA ARG A 7 -3.77 17.90 -6.83
C ARG A 7 -4.47 18.49 -8.06
N ASN A 8 -5.41 19.40 -7.85
CA ASN A 8 -6.17 20.00 -8.94
C ASN A 8 -5.27 20.83 -9.86
N LYS A 9 -4.34 21.60 -9.32
CA LYS A 9 -3.36 22.35 -10.12
C LYS A 9 -2.48 21.41 -10.96
N TYR A 10 -2.03 20.30 -10.40
CA TYR A 10 -1.23 19.31 -11.11
C TYR A 10 -1.99 18.73 -12.31
N LEU A 11 -3.18 18.22 -12.09
CA LEU A 11 -4.00 17.63 -13.14
C LEU A 11 -4.36 18.65 -14.25
N GLU A 12 -4.73 19.87 -13.88
CA GLU A 12 -5.03 20.94 -14.85
C GLU A 12 -3.78 21.41 -15.61
N PHE A 13 -2.62 21.44 -14.96
CA PHE A 13 -1.35 21.78 -15.62
C PHE A 13 -1.02 20.75 -16.71
N PHE A 14 -1.01 19.47 -16.37
CA PHE A 14 -0.70 18.41 -17.34
C PHE A 14 -1.77 18.27 -18.42
N LYS A 15 -3.05 18.48 -18.09
CA LYS A 15 -4.12 18.56 -19.08
C LYS A 15 -3.88 19.66 -20.11
N ARG A 16 -3.43 20.86 -19.69
CA ARG A 16 -3.04 21.95 -20.61
C ARG A 16 -1.84 21.59 -21.48
N HIS A 17 -0.99 20.65 -21.02
CA HIS A 17 0.14 20.10 -21.77
C HIS A 17 -0.23 18.84 -22.59
N GLY A 18 -1.52 18.61 -22.83
CA GLY A 18 -2.01 17.56 -23.72
C GLY A 18 -2.11 16.17 -23.09
N HIS A 19 -2.02 16.05 -21.76
CA HIS A 19 -2.20 14.77 -21.08
C HIS A 19 -3.68 14.47 -20.83
N ALA A 20 -4.08 13.22 -21.06
CA ALA A 20 -5.38 12.71 -20.64
C ALA A 20 -5.36 12.45 -19.12
N VAL A 21 -6.39 12.97 -18.44
CA VAL A 21 -6.56 12.69 -17.00
C VAL A 21 -7.25 11.34 -16.85
N ILE A 22 -6.55 10.35 -16.30
CA ILE A 22 -7.08 9.02 -16.06
C ILE A 22 -7.49 8.84 -14.60
N PRO A 23 -8.41 7.92 -14.28
CA PRO A 23 -8.82 7.67 -12.90
C PRO A 23 -7.72 6.93 -12.12
N SER A 24 -7.60 7.24 -10.83
CA SER A 24 -6.76 6.45 -9.89
C SER A 24 -7.18 4.99 -9.87
N ALA A 25 -6.25 4.09 -10.07
CA ALA A 25 -6.51 2.66 -9.90
C ALA A 25 -6.79 2.30 -8.44
N PRO A 26 -7.50 1.18 -8.17
CA PRO A 26 -7.69 0.69 -6.82
C PRO A 26 -6.36 0.38 -6.12
N LEU A 27 -6.33 0.55 -4.79
CA LEU A 27 -5.19 0.11 -3.97
C LEU A 27 -4.94 -1.39 -4.06
N ILE A 28 -5.99 -2.17 -4.33
CA ILE A 28 -5.92 -3.61 -4.51
C ILE A 28 -5.87 -3.91 -6.00
N PRO A 29 -4.70 -4.26 -6.58
CA PRO A 29 -4.59 -4.56 -8.00
C PRO A 29 -5.50 -5.72 -8.40
N GLU A 30 -6.28 -5.54 -9.46
CA GLU A 30 -7.23 -6.58 -9.93
C GLU A 30 -6.54 -7.69 -10.70
N ASN A 31 -5.49 -7.38 -11.45
CA ASN A 31 -4.86 -8.31 -12.39
C ASN A 31 -3.36 -8.51 -12.16
N ASP A 32 -2.82 -8.05 -11.04
CA ASP A 32 -1.41 -8.22 -10.69
C ASP A 32 -1.25 -8.99 -9.36
N PRO A 33 -0.98 -10.30 -9.41
CA PRO A 33 -0.74 -11.10 -8.21
C PRO A 33 0.68 -10.93 -7.64
N SER A 34 1.59 -10.24 -8.35
CA SER A 34 2.99 -10.07 -7.94
C SER A 34 3.13 -9.09 -6.78
N VAL A 35 2.16 -8.21 -6.59
CA VAL A 35 2.17 -7.19 -5.53
C VAL A 35 0.91 -7.25 -4.66
N LEU A 36 1.08 -6.89 -3.39
CA LEU A 36 -0.03 -6.85 -2.44
C LEU A 36 -0.93 -5.63 -2.67
N PHE A 37 -0.34 -4.48 -2.94
CA PHE A 37 -1.02 -3.21 -3.15
C PHE A 37 -0.37 -2.44 -4.30
N THR A 38 -1.07 -1.47 -4.84
CA THR A 38 -0.52 -0.47 -5.75
C THR A 38 0.48 0.39 -4.96
N THR A 39 1.76 0.36 -5.35
CA THR A 39 2.88 0.99 -4.63
C THR A 39 3.40 2.26 -5.32
N ALA A 40 3.06 2.45 -6.61
CA ALA A 40 3.48 3.57 -7.45
C ALA A 40 2.46 3.84 -8.56
N GLY A 41 2.47 5.07 -9.08
CA GLY A 41 1.54 5.50 -10.12
C GLY A 41 1.65 4.72 -11.42
N MET A 42 2.86 4.31 -11.79
CA MET A 42 3.10 3.57 -13.03
C MET A 42 2.65 2.11 -12.99
N GLN A 43 2.43 1.53 -11.82
CA GLN A 43 2.18 0.09 -11.71
C GLN A 43 0.96 -0.39 -12.51
N PRO A 44 -0.18 0.30 -12.52
CA PRO A 44 -1.30 -0.06 -13.39
C PRO A 44 -0.99 0.12 -14.88
N LEU A 45 0.07 0.86 -15.22
CA LEU A 45 0.45 1.23 -16.58
C LEU A 45 1.55 0.36 -17.18
N VAL A 46 2.07 -0.65 -16.45
CA VAL A 46 3.15 -1.53 -16.91
C VAL A 46 2.92 -2.12 -18.31
N PRO A 47 1.73 -2.63 -18.70
CA PRO A 47 1.51 -3.14 -20.07
C PRO A 47 1.76 -2.07 -21.14
N TYR A 48 1.38 -0.83 -20.87
CA TYR A 48 1.52 0.30 -21.80
C TYR A 48 2.97 0.80 -21.88
N LEU A 49 3.71 0.75 -20.78
CA LEU A 49 5.16 1.00 -20.76
C LEU A 49 5.94 -0.06 -21.56
N LEU A 50 5.39 -1.27 -21.67
CA LEU A 50 5.94 -2.35 -22.49
C LEU A 50 5.51 -2.30 -23.95
N GLY A 51 4.68 -1.32 -24.35
CA GLY A 51 4.34 -1.03 -25.74
C GLY A 51 2.91 -1.38 -26.16
N GLU A 52 2.03 -1.75 -25.22
CA GLU A 52 0.60 -1.78 -25.51
C GLU A 52 0.07 -0.35 -25.69
N LYS A 53 -1.00 -0.20 -26.46
CA LYS A 53 -1.62 1.12 -26.68
C LYS A 53 -2.64 1.40 -25.59
N HIS A 54 -2.44 2.52 -24.88
CA HIS A 54 -3.43 3.00 -23.92
C HIS A 54 -4.62 3.65 -24.65
N PRO A 55 -5.89 3.36 -24.26
CA PRO A 55 -7.08 3.90 -24.94
C PRO A 55 -7.16 5.43 -24.93
N GLU A 56 -6.65 6.08 -23.87
CA GLU A 56 -6.68 7.54 -23.73
C GLU A 56 -5.47 8.25 -24.38
N GLY A 57 -4.55 7.53 -25.05
CA GLY A 57 -3.42 8.11 -25.78
C GLY A 57 -2.06 7.86 -25.14
N THR A 58 -1.08 8.71 -25.54
CA THR A 58 0.33 8.55 -25.18
C THR A 58 0.81 9.44 -24.04
N ARG A 59 0.03 10.49 -23.70
CA ARG A 59 0.29 11.40 -22.58
C ARG A 59 -0.79 11.24 -21.53
N LEU A 60 -0.43 10.76 -20.36
CA LEU A 60 -1.37 10.47 -19.28
C LEU A 60 -0.98 11.23 -18.00
N THR A 61 -1.96 11.53 -17.17
CA THR A 61 -1.75 12.06 -15.82
C THR A 61 -2.86 11.59 -14.87
N ASP A 62 -2.49 11.36 -13.63
CA ASP A 62 -3.46 11.09 -12.56
C ASP A 62 -2.94 11.48 -11.17
N TYR A 63 -3.79 11.20 -10.19
CA TYR A 63 -3.38 11.02 -8.79
C TYR A 63 -3.57 9.56 -8.43
N GLN A 64 -2.54 8.86 -8.02
CA GLN A 64 -2.60 7.46 -7.67
C GLN A 64 -2.52 7.25 -6.16
N LYS A 65 -3.51 6.58 -5.60
CA LYS A 65 -3.48 6.06 -4.23
C LYS A 65 -2.42 4.95 -4.14
N CYS A 66 -1.51 5.06 -3.17
CA CYS A 66 -0.41 4.11 -3.00
C CYS A 66 -0.32 3.60 -1.57
N VAL A 67 0.11 2.35 -1.41
CA VAL A 67 0.43 1.73 -0.12
C VAL A 67 1.80 1.05 -0.19
N ARG A 68 2.75 1.52 0.62
CA ARG A 68 4.07 0.90 0.78
C ARG A 68 4.16 0.21 2.12
N THR A 69 4.23 -1.12 2.10
CA THR A 69 4.20 -1.95 3.31
C THR A 69 5.53 -2.02 4.04
N ASN A 70 6.64 -1.73 3.35
CA ASN A 70 7.97 -1.70 3.94
C ASN A 70 8.11 -0.57 4.96
N ASP A 71 7.37 0.53 4.77
CA ASP A 71 7.46 1.72 5.62
C ASP A 71 6.65 1.61 6.91
N ILE A 72 5.86 0.54 7.10
CA ILE A 72 4.97 0.39 8.28
C ILE A 72 5.74 0.50 9.59
N ASP A 73 6.93 -0.09 9.68
CA ASP A 73 7.73 -0.08 10.92
C ASP A 73 8.37 1.27 11.20
N GLU A 74 8.60 2.08 10.17
CA GLU A 74 9.17 3.42 10.28
C GLU A 74 8.13 4.49 10.64
N VAL A 75 6.84 4.19 10.41
CA VAL A 75 5.75 5.12 10.78
C VAL A 75 5.75 5.39 12.29
N GLY A 76 5.71 6.66 12.64
CA GLY A 76 5.86 7.22 13.97
C GLY A 76 6.94 8.31 14.00
N ASP A 77 7.85 8.26 13.06
CA ASP A 77 8.79 9.34 12.79
C ASP A 77 8.10 10.58 12.20
N ASN A 78 8.86 11.50 11.64
CA ASN A 78 8.35 12.76 11.12
C ASN A 78 8.08 12.76 9.60
N ARG A 79 8.24 11.63 8.89
CA ARG A 79 8.19 11.62 7.41
C ARG A 79 7.52 10.40 6.77
N HIS A 80 7.60 9.20 7.39
CA HIS A 80 7.11 7.97 6.77
C HIS A 80 5.58 7.83 6.87
N LEU A 81 4.99 7.41 5.77
CA LEU A 81 3.57 7.13 5.62
C LEU A 81 3.41 5.80 4.88
N THR A 82 2.52 4.94 5.37
CA THR A 82 2.14 3.69 4.68
C THR A 82 1.23 3.97 3.49
N TYR A 83 0.20 4.80 3.69
CA TYR A 83 -0.66 5.30 2.63
C TYR A 83 -0.27 6.72 2.26
N PHE A 84 -0.10 6.95 0.96
CA PHE A 84 0.15 8.29 0.41
C PHE A 84 -0.44 8.40 -1.00
N GLU A 85 -0.50 9.62 -1.49
CA GLU A 85 -0.93 9.92 -2.85
C GLU A 85 0.25 10.35 -3.71
N MET A 86 0.40 9.69 -4.85
CA MET A 86 1.40 10.03 -5.86
C MET A 86 0.71 10.73 -7.03
N LEU A 87 1.12 11.96 -7.33
CA LEU A 87 0.72 12.64 -8.54
C LEU A 87 1.68 12.25 -9.65
N GLY A 88 1.15 11.74 -10.76
CA GLY A 88 1.95 11.17 -11.83
C GLY A 88 1.60 11.73 -13.20
N ASN A 89 2.63 11.83 -14.06
CA ASN A 89 2.45 12.04 -15.49
C ASN A 89 3.35 11.10 -16.28
N TRP A 90 2.84 10.61 -17.39
CA TRP A 90 3.50 9.57 -18.19
C TRP A 90 3.55 9.99 -19.66
N SER A 91 4.68 9.60 -20.29
CA SER A 91 4.86 9.59 -21.73
C SER A 91 5.05 8.16 -22.21
N LEU A 92 4.16 7.68 -23.03
CA LEU A 92 4.22 6.33 -23.62
C LEU A 92 4.77 6.43 -25.04
N GLY A 93 6.10 6.66 -25.16
CA GLY A 93 6.79 6.83 -26.43
C GLY A 93 6.53 8.16 -27.13
N ASP A 94 6.14 9.22 -26.43
CA ASP A 94 5.86 10.55 -26.96
C ASP A 94 7.03 11.49 -26.68
N TYR A 95 7.03 12.18 -25.54
CA TYR A 95 8.16 13.03 -25.10
C TYR A 95 9.15 12.27 -24.20
N PHE A 96 10.33 12.86 -24.00
CA PHE A 96 11.36 12.27 -23.16
C PHE A 96 12.01 13.32 -22.23
N LYS A 97 13.30 13.21 -21.92
CA LYS A 97 14.01 13.93 -20.85
C LYS A 97 13.81 15.44 -20.85
N GLU A 98 14.08 16.11 -21.96
CA GLU A 98 14.08 17.56 -22.01
C GLU A 98 12.69 18.17 -21.77
N GLU A 99 11.66 17.58 -22.39
CA GLU A 99 10.28 18.08 -22.21
C GLU A 99 9.75 17.75 -20.83
N SER A 100 10.03 16.54 -20.29
CA SER A 100 9.67 16.15 -18.93
C SER A 100 10.25 17.11 -17.91
N ILE A 101 11.55 17.38 -17.98
CA ILE A 101 12.26 18.29 -17.09
C ILE A 101 11.72 19.71 -17.19
N ALA A 102 11.44 20.18 -18.40
CA ALA A 102 10.88 21.53 -18.61
C ALA A 102 9.50 21.67 -17.95
N MET A 103 8.62 20.67 -18.10
CA MET A 103 7.30 20.66 -17.44
C MET A 103 7.42 20.58 -15.92
N SER A 104 8.30 19.72 -15.39
CA SER A 104 8.51 19.62 -13.95
C SER A 104 9.02 20.94 -13.36
N PHE A 105 10.00 21.57 -13.99
CA PHE A 105 10.53 22.86 -13.58
C PHE A 105 9.46 23.94 -13.63
N GLU A 106 8.68 24.00 -14.71
CA GLU A 106 7.60 24.96 -14.86
C GLU A 106 6.53 24.80 -13.80
N PHE A 107 6.10 23.56 -13.51
CA PHE A 107 5.12 23.28 -12.47
C PHE A 107 5.61 23.73 -11.09
N LEU A 108 6.83 23.34 -10.71
CA LEU A 108 7.39 23.70 -9.40
C LEU A 108 7.55 25.21 -9.23
N THR A 109 8.07 25.90 -10.25
CA THR A 109 8.44 27.31 -10.11
C THR A 109 7.31 28.28 -10.43
N LYS A 110 6.50 28.01 -11.47
CA LYS A 110 5.42 28.91 -11.89
C LYS A 110 4.07 28.58 -11.27
N GLU A 111 3.69 27.30 -11.20
CA GLU A 111 2.38 26.92 -10.66
C GLU A 111 2.38 26.85 -9.12
N LEU A 112 3.45 26.30 -8.53
CA LEU A 112 3.58 26.20 -7.07
C LEU A 112 4.36 27.36 -6.44
N GLY A 113 5.08 28.15 -7.24
CA GLY A 113 5.82 29.34 -6.78
C GLY A 113 7.04 29.00 -5.94
N ILE A 114 7.65 27.82 -6.11
CA ILE A 114 8.87 27.44 -5.38
C ILE A 114 10.06 28.24 -5.93
N PRO A 115 10.80 28.96 -5.09
CA PRO A 115 12.01 29.66 -5.51
C PRO A 115 13.07 28.71 -6.06
N VAL A 116 13.68 29.05 -7.18
CA VAL A 116 14.67 28.20 -7.89
C VAL A 116 15.88 27.90 -7.00
N GLU A 117 16.30 28.86 -6.20
CA GLU A 117 17.43 28.74 -5.25
C GLU A 117 17.18 27.71 -4.13
N LYS A 118 15.94 27.29 -3.95
CA LYS A 118 15.58 26.21 -3.01
C LYS A 118 15.51 24.84 -3.66
N LEU A 119 15.67 24.77 -4.98
CA LEU A 119 15.64 23.51 -5.71
C LEU A 119 17.04 22.97 -5.94
N SER A 120 17.22 21.69 -5.66
CA SER A 120 18.37 20.90 -6.07
C SER A 120 17.87 19.67 -6.82
N VAL A 121 18.67 19.18 -7.75
CA VAL A 121 18.30 18.02 -8.57
C VAL A 121 19.44 17.00 -8.60
N THR A 122 19.08 15.73 -8.80
CA THR A 122 20.04 14.67 -8.99
C THR A 122 19.92 14.09 -10.39
N CYS A 123 21.01 13.52 -10.91
CA CYS A 123 21.05 12.85 -12.19
C CYS A 123 21.91 11.58 -12.06
N PHE A 124 21.67 10.60 -12.90
CA PHE A 124 22.45 9.36 -12.88
C PHE A 124 23.91 9.61 -13.23
N ALA A 125 24.82 9.13 -12.37
CA ALA A 125 26.26 9.32 -12.51
C ALA A 125 26.90 8.47 -13.64
N GLY A 126 26.19 7.44 -14.12
CA GLY A 126 26.67 6.48 -15.09
C GLY A 126 27.40 5.30 -14.47
N ASP A 127 27.37 4.16 -15.17
CA ASP A 127 28.12 2.94 -14.89
C ASP A 127 28.38 2.14 -16.18
N GLU A 128 28.71 0.85 -16.05
CA GLU A 128 28.96 -0.05 -17.18
C GLU A 128 27.72 -0.32 -18.07
N ASP A 129 26.50 -0.23 -17.51
CA ASP A 129 25.25 -0.51 -18.22
C ASP A 129 24.68 0.72 -18.91
N CYS A 130 24.85 1.90 -18.30
CA CYS A 130 24.28 3.15 -18.78
C CYS A 130 25.23 4.33 -18.55
N PRO A 131 25.48 5.18 -19.57
CA PRO A 131 26.34 6.34 -19.43
C PRO A 131 25.73 7.38 -18.49
N ARG A 132 26.59 8.25 -17.94
CA ARG A 132 26.19 9.42 -17.16
C ARG A 132 25.14 10.26 -17.91
N ASP A 133 24.10 10.71 -17.20
CA ASP A 133 22.97 11.39 -17.82
C ASP A 133 23.20 12.89 -18.01
N GLU A 134 24.08 13.20 -18.97
CA GLU A 134 24.37 14.59 -19.35
C GLU A 134 23.19 15.28 -20.02
N ILE A 135 22.23 14.51 -20.61
CA ILE A 135 21.04 15.08 -21.26
C ILE A 135 20.15 15.67 -20.18
N ALA A 136 19.87 14.92 -19.12
CA ALA A 136 19.06 15.41 -18.01
C ALA A 136 19.73 16.61 -17.31
N ALA A 137 21.04 16.53 -17.03
CA ALA A 137 21.78 17.62 -16.40
C ALA A 137 21.76 18.91 -17.25
N ASN A 138 21.96 18.79 -18.55
CA ASN A 138 21.90 19.95 -19.45
C ASN A 138 20.47 20.51 -19.59
N ALA A 139 19.44 19.66 -19.55
CA ALA A 139 18.04 20.10 -19.53
C ALA A 139 17.73 20.90 -18.25
N TRP A 140 18.22 20.47 -17.10
CA TRP A 140 18.07 21.22 -15.84
C TRP A 140 18.80 22.57 -15.86
N LYS A 141 20.03 22.62 -16.37
CA LYS A 141 20.77 23.89 -16.56
C LYS A 141 19.99 24.84 -17.47
N LYS A 142 19.49 24.33 -18.58
CA LYS A 142 18.67 25.10 -19.54
C LYS A 142 17.37 25.59 -18.93
N ALA A 143 16.74 24.82 -18.05
CA ALA A 143 15.53 25.20 -17.32
C ALA A 143 15.79 26.32 -16.29
N GLY A 144 16.99 26.40 -15.74
CA GLY A 144 17.40 27.46 -14.82
C GLY A 144 17.95 26.98 -13.47
N ILE A 145 18.11 25.67 -13.27
CA ILE A 145 18.78 25.14 -12.07
C ILE A 145 20.27 25.53 -12.10
N LEU A 146 20.78 26.01 -10.97
CA LEU A 146 22.18 26.37 -10.81
C LEU A 146 23.07 25.12 -10.91
N GLU A 147 24.24 25.25 -11.54
CA GLU A 147 25.13 24.11 -11.77
C GLU A 147 25.58 23.43 -10.47
N ASN A 148 25.81 24.20 -9.40
CA ASN A 148 26.15 23.69 -8.08
C ASN A 148 24.97 23.09 -7.29
N HIS A 149 23.76 23.10 -7.87
CA HIS A 149 22.56 22.42 -7.36
C HIS A 149 22.21 21.16 -8.17
N ILE A 150 23.09 20.72 -9.05
CA ILE A 150 22.96 19.46 -9.83
C ILE A 150 23.96 18.48 -9.30
N TYR A 151 23.45 17.38 -8.72
CA TYR A 151 24.25 16.31 -8.13
C TYR A 151 24.18 15.04 -8.98
N TYR A 152 25.11 14.11 -8.78
CA TYR A 152 25.15 12.87 -9.56
C TYR A 152 25.36 11.70 -8.62
N TYR A 153 24.42 10.73 -8.67
CA TYR A 153 24.47 9.53 -7.85
C TYR A 153 24.39 8.26 -8.70
N GLY A 154 24.75 7.16 -8.10
CA GLY A 154 24.72 5.84 -8.73
C GLY A 154 23.33 5.20 -8.79
N LYS A 155 23.31 3.89 -9.07
CA LYS A 155 22.07 3.13 -9.18
C LYS A 155 21.27 3.03 -7.88
N ASP A 156 21.89 3.22 -6.75
CA ASP A 156 21.21 3.15 -5.46
C ASP A 156 20.26 4.33 -5.24
N ASP A 157 20.54 5.49 -5.86
CA ASP A 157 19.78 6.73 -5.71
C ASP A 157 19.11 7.18 -7.01
N ASN A 158 19.75 7.00 -8.18
CA ASN A 158 19.24 7.53 -9.46
C ASN A 158 19.01 6.47 -10.53
N TRP A 159 18.45 5.33 -10.12
CA TRP A 159 18.00 4.28 -11.03
C TRP A 159 16.75 3.61 -10.48
N TRP A 160 15.68 3.65 -11.24
CA TRP A 160 14.43 3.05 -10.83
C TRP A 160 14.08 1.81 -11.69
N ILE A 161 13.46 0.81 -11.06
CA ILE A 161 13.02 -0.43 -11.69
C ILE A 161 11.65 -0.88 -11.17
N ALA A 162 10.78 -1.32 -12.07
CA ALA A 162 9.47 -1.87 -11.75
C ALA A 162 9.58 -3.33 -11.30
N GLY A 163 9.74 -3.56 -10.00
CA GLY A 163 9.89 -4.89 -9.41
C GLY A 163 11.31 -5.46 -9.56
N GLU A 164 11.45 -6.78 -9.49
CA GLU A 164 12.75 -7.45 -9.67
C GLU A 164 13.14 -7.56 -11.14
N GLU A 165 12.16 -7.77 -12.01
CA GLU A 165 12.26 -7.81 -13.47
C GLU A 165 11.20 -6.87 -14.05
N GLY A 166 11.59 -5.93 -14.93
CA GLY A 166 10.64 -4.98 -15.49
C GLY A 166 11.26 -3.79 -16.20
N PRO A 167 10.43 -2.86 -16.70
CA PRO A 167 10.90 -1.62 -17.28
C PRO A 167 11.64 -0.80 -16.25
N CYS A 168 12.76 -0.19 -16.68
CA CYS A 168 13.67 0.53 -15.79
C CYS A 168 14.45 1.60 -16.56
N GLY A 169 15.17 2.45 -15.82
CA GLY A 169 16.07 3.44 -16.39
C GLY A 169 16.60 4.40 -15.36
N PRO A 170 17.52 5.29 -15.81
CA PRO A 170 18.01 6.37 -14.97
C PRO A 170 16.87 7.33 -14.62
N ASP A 171 16.99 7.92 -13.47
CA ASP A 171 16.04 8.92 -13.02
C ASP A 171 16.73 10.22 -12.62
N THR A 172 15.90 11.24 -12.38
CA THR A 172 16.30 12.54 -11.87
C THR A 172 15.30 12.96 -10.80
N GLU A 173 15.82 13.15 -9.60
CA GLU A 173 15.01 13.54 -8.45
C GLU A 173 15.13 15.05 -8.19
N MET A 174 14.04 15.62 -7.71
CA MET A 174 13.98 17.02 -7.32
C MET A 174 13.86 17.12 -5.81
N PHE A 175 14.72 17.94 -5.22
CA PHE A 175 14.80 18.17 -3.78
C PHE A 175 14.52 19.62 -3.44
N TYR A 176 13.85 19.81 -2.31
CA TYR A 176 13.59 21.12 -1.72
C TYR A 176 14.51 21.35 -0.53
N ASP A 177 15.25 22.48 -0.54
CA ASP A 177 16.02 22.94 0.63
C ASP A 177 15.09 23.58 1.65
N THR A 178 14.92 22.91 2.79
CA THR A 178 14.05 23.34 3.90
C THR A 178 14.60 24.57 4.65
N GLY A 179 15.84 24.96 4.38
CA GLY A 179 16.54 26.02 5.11
C GLY A 179 17.16 25.58 6.43
N LYS A 180 17.10 24.30 6.79
CA LYS A 180 17.85 23.77 7.94
C LYS A 180 19.33 23.90 7.72
N PRO A 181 20.14 24.08 8.78
CA PRO A 181 21.60 24.11 8.64
C PRO A 181 22.13 22.79 8.05
N ALA A 182 23.22 22.87 7.31
CA ALA A 182 23.93 21.71 6.84
C ALA A 182 24.47 20.89 8.02
N CYS A 183 24.38 19.57 7.93
CA CYS A 183 24.88 18.65 8.99
C CYS A 183 26.40 18.47 8.96
N SER A 184 27.02 18.75 7.81
CA SER A 184 28.47 18.71 7.55
C SER A 184 28.81 19.56 6.33
N ASP A 185 30.10 19.75 6.06
CA ASP A 185 30.57 20.45 4.86
C ASP A 185 30.18 19.72 3.55
N ASP A 186 29.98 18.39 3.61
CA ASP A 186 29.57 17.55 2.49
C ASP A 186 28.05 17.30 2.45
N CYS A 187 27.24 18.12 3.13
CA CYS A 187 25.79 17.99 3.18
C CYS A 187 25.16 18.22 1.79
N GLN A 188 24.48 17.21 1.28
CA GLN A 188 23.90 17.18 -0.07
C GLN A 188 22.55 16.42 -0.09
N PRO A 189 21.80 16.37 -1.20
CA PRO A 189 20.48 15.75 -1.27
C PRO A 189 20.38 14.30 -0.79
N SER A 190 21.42 13.48 -0.92
CA SER A 190 21.47 12.12 -0.37
C SER A 190 21.59 12.03 1.16
N CYS A 191 21.69 13.18 1.85
CA CYS A 191 21.86 13.21 3.30
C CYS A 191 20.50 13.16 4.04
N ASP A 192 20.37 12.25 5.01
CA ASP A 192 19.15 12.06 5.83
C ASP A 192 18.91 13.13 6.91
N CYS A 193 19.68 14.22 6.94
CA CYS A 193 19.58 15.26 7.98
C CYS A 193 18.30 16.09 7.90
N GLY A 194 17.53 15.98 6.84
CA GLY A 194 16.28 16.71 6.61
C GLY A 194 16.47 18.15 6.12
N LYS A 195 17.69 18.54 5.70
CA LYS A 195 17.92 19.79 4.99
C LYS A 195 17.29 19.73 3.60
N TYR A 196 17.54 18.65 2.88
CA TYR A 196 16.95 18.39 1.59
C TYR A 196 15.82 17.36 1.73
N VAL A 197 14.68 17.64 1.10
CA VAL A 197 13.52 16.75 1.06
C VAL A 197 13.20 16.45 -0.40
N GLU A 198 13.29 15.19 -0.79
CA GLU A 198 12.82 14.74 -2.11
C GLU A 198 11.32 15.03 -2.27
N ILE A 199 10.97 15.71 -3.37
CA ILE A 199 9.60 16.12 -3.65
C ILE A 199 9.01 15.49 -4.91
N TRP A 200 9.86 15.15 -5.89
CA TRP A 200 9.43 14.60 -7.17
C TRP A 200 10.55 13.77 -7.80
N ASN A 201 10.20 12.69 -8.47
CA ASN A 201 11.13 11.88 -9.26
C ASN A 201 10.61 11.71 -10.70
N ASN A 202 11.49 11.88 -11.69
CA ASN A 202 11.22 11.62 -13.10
C ASN A 202 12.10 10.44 -13.55
N VAL A 203 11.47 9.34 -13.91
CA VAL A 203 12.14 8.11 -14.38
C VAL A 203 12.11 8.06 -15.90
N PHE A 204 13.27 7.85 -16.51
CA PHE A 204 13.44 7.76 -17.97
C PHE A 204 13.60 6.30 -18.38
N MET A 205 12.46 5.62 -18.56
CA MET A 205 12.42 4.18 -18.85
C MET A 205 12.78 3.91 -20.31
N GLU A 206 14.01 3.50 -20.55
CA GLU A 206 14.49 3.06 -21.85
C GLU A 206 15.10 1.65 -21.83
N TYR A 207 15.09 0.99 -20.65
CA TYR A 207 15.63 -0.36 -20.46
C TYR A 207 14.59 -1.30 -19.87
N PHE A 208 14.81 -2.59 -20.07
CA PHE A 208 14.12 -3.69 -19.40
C PHE A 208 15.16 -4.56 -18.71
N LYS A 209 14.99 -4.84 -17.45
CA LYS A 209 15.83 -5.77 -16.69
C LYS A 209 15.15 -7.13 -16.59
N ASP A 210 15.89 -8.17 -16.91
CA ASP A 210 15.56 -9.58 -16.65
C ASP A 210 16.71 -10.31 -15.97
N LYS A 211 16.65 -11.63 -15.89
CA LYS A 211 17.70 -12.49 -15.31
C LYS A 211 19.02 -12.42 -16.05
N ASN A 212 19.03 -11.97 -17.31
CA ASN A 212 20.20 -11.90 -18.17
C ASN A 212 20.84 -10.51 -18.16
N GLY A 213 20.25 -9.53 -17.47
CA GLY A 213 20.73 -8.14 -17.40
C GLY A 213 19.78 -7.16 -18.06
N TYR A 214 20.34 -6.08 -18.61
CA TYR A 214 19.57 -4.97 -19.17
C TYR A 214 19.49 -5.07 -20.70
N SER A 215 18.28 -4.86 -21.24
CA SER A 215 18.03 -4.73 -22.69
C SER A 215 17.24 -3.44 -22.96
N LYS A 216 17.33 -2.89 -24.16
CA LYS A 216 16.59 -1.66 -24.51
C LYS A 216 15.11 -1.95 -24.75
N LEU A 217 14.22 -1.11 -24.22
CA LEU A 217 12.80 -1.10 -24.56
C LEU A 217 12.60 -0.70 -26.03
N LYS A 218 11.48 -1.12 -26.60
CA LYS A 218 11.06 -0.72 -27.96
C LYS A 218 10.70 0.76 -28.07
N GLN A 219 10.25 1.35 -26.99
CA GLN A 219 9.90 2.76 -26.87
C GLN A 219 10.53 3.36 -25.62
N LYS A 220 10.80 4.64 -25.65
CA LYS A 220 11.27 5.41 -24.50
C LYS A 220 10.07 6.00 -23.78
N ASN A 221 9.97 5.77 -22.48
CA ASN A 221 8.86 6.26 -21.69
C ASN A 221 9.35 7.22 -20.59
N VAL A 222 8.45 8.06 -20.14
CA VAL A 222 8.63 8.84 -18.91
C VAL A 222 7.60 8.37 -17.91
N ASP A 223 8.05 8.13 -16.69
CA ASP A 223 7.23 7.93 -15.50
C ASP A 223 7.63 8.99 -14.49
N THR A 224 6.66 9.60 -13.81
CA THR A 224 6.97 10.55 -12.75
C THR A 224 6.13 10.33 -11.52
N GLY A 225 6.68 10.68 -10.34
CA GLY A 225 5.98 10.55 -9.08
C GLY A 225 6.27 11.70 -8.12
N LEU A 226 5.27 12.57 -7.89
CA LEU A 226 5.31 13.64 -6.91
C LEU A 226 4.50 13.24 -5.68
N GLY A 227 5.13 13.23 -4.50
CA GLY A 227 4.45 12.93 -3.23
C GLY A 227 3.57 14.07 -2.76
N LEU A 228 2.24 13.89 -2.79
CA LEU A 228 1.30 14.95 -2.43
C LEU A 228 1.46 15.42 -0.98
N GLU A 229 1.60 14.49 -0.04
CA GLU A 229 1.74 14.80 1.39
C GLU A 229 3.02 15.60 1.67
N ARG A 230 4.14 15.22 1.05
CA ARG A 230 5.41 15.96 1.16
C ARG A 230 5.30 17.36 0.57
N MET A 231 4.73 17.48 -0.63
CA MET A 231 4.51 18.79 -1.27
C MET A 231 3.58 19.67 -0.45
N THR A 232 2.50 19.10 0.10
CA THR A 232 1.56 19.82 0.98
C THR A 232 2.26 20.35 2.22
N MET A 233 3.07 19.51 2.86
CA MET A 233 3.87 19.88 4.02
C MET A 233 4.77 21.10 3.73
N LEU A 234 5.51 21.05 2.63
CA LEU A 234 6.44 22.12 2.27
C LEU A 234 5.71 23.42 1.93
N LEU A 235 4.65 23.37 1.12
CA LEU A 235 3.89 24.56 0.72
C LEU A 235 3.10 25.22 1.85
N GLN A 236 2.84 24.47 2.93
CA GLN A 236 2.25 24.99 4.17
C GLN A 236 3.29 25.44 5.19
N GLY A 237 4.57 25.29 4.90
CA GLY A 237 5.66 25.61 5.84
C GLY A 237 5.60 24.76 7.11
N LYS A 238 5.18 23.49 7.00
CA LYS A 238 5.08 22.53 8.09
C LYS A 238 6.33 21.68 8.20
N GLU A 239 6.63 21.21 9.41
CA GLU A 239 7.80 20.37 9.65
C GLU A 239 7.55 18.90 9.34
N THR A 240 6.29 18.46 9.46
CA THR A 240 5.88 17.07 9.20
C THR A 240 4.56 17.01 8.43
N PRO A 241 4.27 15.92 7.67
CA PRO A 241 2.97 15.71 7.03
C PRO A 241 1.82 15.72 8.06
N PHE A 242 2.10 15.31 9.31
CA PHE A 242 1.12 15.25 10.40
C PHE A 242 0.63 16.63 10.87
N ASP A 243 1.33 17.70 10.53
CA ASP A 243 0.97 19.07 10.86
C ASP A 243 0.11 19.75 9.77
N THR A 244 -0.09 19.07 8.64
CA THR A 244 -0.92 19.55 7.54
C THR A 244 -2.41 19.30 7.82
N GLU A 245 -3.29 19.92 7.03
CA GLU A 245 -4.74 19.68 7.15
C GLU A 245 -5.15 18.23 6.91
N LEU A 246 -4.29 17.42 6.28
CA LEU A 246 -4.56 16.00 6.07
C LEU A 246 -4.64 15.22 7.38
N PHE A 247 -3.84 15.62 8.38
CA PHE A 247 -3.74 14.94 9.67
C PHE A 247 -4.07 15.83 10.87
N ALA A 248 -3.94 17.15 10.78
CA ALA A 248 -4.10 18.06 11.92
C ALA A 248 -5.41 17.85 12.72
N PRO A 249 -6.59 17.61 12.11
CA PRO A 249 -7.82 17.38 12.87
C PRO A 249 -7.76 16.13 13.75
N ILE A 250 -7.23 15.01 13.22
CA ILE A 250 -7.10 13.76 13.97
C ILE A 250 -6.00 13.86 15.02
N MET A 251 -4.85 14.48 14.69
CA MET A 251 -3.76 14.70 15.65
C MET A 251 -4.21 15.53 16.86
N LYS A 252 -4.96 16.60 16.61
CA LYS A 252 -5.55 17.43 17.68
C LYS A 252 -6.54 16.64 18.55
N LYS A 253 -7.37 15.79 17.94
CA LYS A 253 -8.31 14.96 18.70
C LYS A 253 -7.59 13.92 19.55
N LEU A 254 -6.55 13.28 19.02
CA LEU A 254 -5.72 12.32 19.77
C LEU A 254 -5.02 12.99 20.95
N GLU A 255 -4.50 14.21 20.78
CA GLU A 255 -3.89 15.00 21.84
C GLU A 255 -4.88 15.31 22.97
N GLN A 256 -6.14 15.60 22.65
CA GLN A 256 -7.19 15.84 23.65
C GLN A 256 -7.60 14.59 24.43
N LEU A 257 -7.53 13.42 23.79
CA LEU A 257 -7.98 12.13 24.36
C LEU A 257 -6.89 11.41 25.15
N GLN A 258 -5.62 11.66 24.84
CA GLN A 258 -4.50 10.95 25.47
C GLN A 258 -4.37 11.31 26.95
N LYS A 259 -3.93 10.33 27.76
CA LYS A 259 -3.52 10.53 29.14
C LYS A 259 -2.01 10.45 29.30
N ILE A 260 -1.33 9.77 28.38
CA ILE A 260 0.14 9.69 28.27
C ILE A 260 0.54 10.39 26.97
N ASP A 261 1.45 11.33 27.06
CA ASP A 261 1.96 12.05 25.89
C ASP A 261 3.00 11.22 25.13
N SER A 262 2.74 11.00 23.85
CA SER A 262 3.67 10.37 22.91
C SER A 262 3.34 10.79 21.48
N ILE A 263 4.16 11.68 20.94
CA ILE A 263 3.99 12.14 19.53
C ILE A 263 4.12 10.99 18.55
N GLU A 264 5.04 10.06 18.78
CA GLU A 264 5.22 8.85 17.97
C GLU A 264 3.93 8.03 17.93
N SER A 265 3.35 7.72 19.09
CA SER A 265 2.11 6.94 19.16
C SER A 265 0.93 7.66 18.52
N ARG A 266 0.83 8.99 18.65
CA ARG A 266 -0.20 9.78 17.96
C ARG A 266 -0.08 9.69 16.44
N ARG A 267 1.14 9.80 15.92
CA ARG A 267 1.42 9.67 14.47
C ARG A 267 1.05 8.30 13.95
N ILE A 268 1.44 7.22 14.66
CA ILE A 268 1.10 5.85 14.32
C ILE A 268 -0.42 5.66 14.28
N VAL A 269 -1.15 6.15 15.29
CA VAL A 269 -2.62 6.04 15.33
C VAL A 269 -3.25 6.78 14.16
N ALA A 270 -2.85 8.01 13.91
CA ALA A 270 -3.40 8.86 12.85
C ALA A 270 -3.16 8.27 11.45
N GLU A 271 -1.93 7.82 11.20
CA GLU A 271 -1.50 7.28 9.91
C GLU A 271 -2.15 5.92 9.64
N HIS A 272 -2.05 4.98 10.58
CA HIS A 272 -2.61 3.65 10.41
C HIS A 272 -4.13 3.64 10.35
N LEU A 273 -4.81 4.59 10.99
CA LEU A 273 -6.24 4.78 10.82
C LEU A 273 -6.55 5.23 9.39
N ARG A 274 -5.86 6.26 8.86
CA ARG A 274 -6.03 6.72 7.48
C ARG A 274 -5.76 5.58 6.49
N SER A 275 -4.64 4.90 6.61
CA SER A 275 -4.25 3.78 5.74
C SER A 275 -5.27 2.65 5.77
N SER A 276 -5.73 2.25 6.96
CA SER A 276 -6.76 1.21 7.11
C SER A 276 -8.09 1.60 6.47
N MET A 277 -8.52 2.85 6.65
CA MET A 277 -9.76 3.36 6.05
C MET A 277 -9.70 3.35 4.52
N MET A 278 -8.57 3.76 3.93
CA MET A 278 -8.39 3.76 2.48
C MET A 278 -8.39 2.33 1.91
N ILE A 279 -7.67 1.40 2.55
CA ILE A 279 -7.64 -0.01 2.13
C ILE A 279 -9.04 -0.65 2.24
N VAL A 280 -9.77 -0.40 3.34
CA VAL A 280 -11.13 -0.93 3.52
C VAL A 280 -12.11 -0.32 2.51
N SER A 281 -11.99 0.97 2.22
CA SER A 281 -12.81 1.66 1.22
C SER A 281 -12.64 1.05 -0.19
N ASP A 282 -11.42 0.62 -0.53
CA ASP A 282 -11.10 -0.07 -1.78
C ASP A 282 -11.36 -1.60 -1.72
N GLY A 283 -12.14 -2.07 -0.74
CA GLY A 283 -12.60 -3.46 -0.65
C GLY A 283 -11.75 -4.40 0.22
N GLY A 284 -10.65 -3.91 0.81
CA GLY A 284 -9.79 -4.71 1.71
C GLY A 284 -10.53 -5.24 2.93
N ARG A 285 -10.15 -6.46 3.36
CA ARG A 285 -10.69 -7.10 4.57
C ARG A 285 -9.58 -7.75 5.37
N PRO A 286 -9.56 -7.62 6.72
CA PRO A 286 -8.56 -8.28 7.55
C PRO A 286 -8.59 -9.80 7.41
N SER A 287 -7.43 -10.41 7.19
CA SER A 287 -7.27 -11.86 7.11
C SER A 287 -5.92 -12.32 7.69
N ASN A 288 -5.63 -13.62 7.62
CA ASN A 288 -4.35 -14.18 8.09
C ASN A 288 -3.26 -14.17 7.02
N LEU A 289 -3.58 -13.82 5.78
CA LEU A 289 -2.67 -13.92 4.65
C LEU A 289 -2.70 -12.65 3.81
N ASP A 290 -1.63 -12.39 3.11
CA ASP A 290 -1.48 -11.40 2.06
C ASP A 290 -1.96 -9.99 2.46
N ARG A 291 -2.72 -9.33 1.60
CA ARG A 291 -3.27 -7.97 1.77
C ARG A 291 -4.07 -7.83 3.08
N GLY A 292 -4.86 -8.87 3.42
CA GLY A 292 -5.66 -8.86 4.63
C GLY A 292 -4.82 -8.95 5.90
N TYR A 293 -3.65 -9.60 5.85
CA TYR A 293 -2.70 -9.60 6.96
C TYR A 293 -2.10 -8.21 7.20
N VAL A 294 -1.73 -7.52 6.13
CA VAL A 294 -1.22 -6.14 6.22
C VAL A 294 -2.26 -5.22 6.86
N LEU A 295 -3.50 -5.25 6.38
CA LEU A 295 -4.59 -4.45 6.97
C LEU A 295 -4.81 -4.79 8.45
N ARG A 296 -4.80 -6.08 8.79
CA ARG A 296 -4.88 -6.53 10.18
C ARG A 296 -3.74 -5.99 11.03
N ARG A 297 -2.52 -6.01 10.51
CA ARG A 297 -1.32 -5.48 11.19
C ARG A 297 -1.47 -3.99 11.48
N LEU A 298 -1.90 -3.18 10.51
CA LEU A 298 -2.14 -1.74 10.67
C LEU A 298 -3.18 -1.47 11.77
N ILE A 299 -4.35 -2.13 11.71
CA ILE A 299 -5.41 -1.95 12.70
C ILE A 299 -4.91 -2.34 14.10
N ARG A 300 -4.20 -3.45 14.23
CA ARG A 300 -3.72 -3.94 15.53
C ARG A 300 -2.62 -3.05 16.11
N ARG A 301 -1.69 -2.56 15.29
CA ARG A 301 -0.66 -1.62 15.72
C ARG A 301 -1.28 -0.31 16.19
N MET A 302 -2.25 0.22 15.46
CA MET A 302 -3.04 1.39 15.85
C MET A 302 -3.68 1.19 17.24
N ILE A 303 -4.40 0.08 17.46
CA ILE A 303 -5.07 -0.22 18.74
C ILE A 303 -4.07 -0.29 19.89
N ARG A 304 -2.92 -0.92 19.66
CA ARG A 304 -1.85 -0.98 20.67
C ARG A 304 -1.35 0.42 21.05
N HIS A 305 -1.14 1.29 20.06
CA HIS A 305 -0.70 2.66 20.33
C HIS A 305 -1.79 3.53 20.96
N MET A 306 -3.07 3.30 20.69
CA MET A 306 -4.16 3.90 21.46
C MET A 306 -4.10 3.49 22.95
N ASN A 307 -3.83 2.21 23.24
CA ASN A 307 -3.62 1.75 24.63
C ASN A 307 -2.39 2.39 25.27
N LYS A 308 -1.27 2.56 24.55
CA LYS A 308 -0.07 3.28 25.06
C LYS A 308 -0.40 4.72 25.43
N LEU A 309 -1.22 5.39 24.65
CA LEU A 309 -1.72 6.74 24.92
C LEU A 309 -2.79 6.76 26.05
N GLN A 310 -3.24 5.60 26.52
CA GLN A 310 -4.37 5.43 27.43
C GLN A 310 -5.67 6.09 26.90
N ILE A 311 -5.89 6.02 25.60
CA ILE A 311 -7.13 6.44 24.95
C ILE A 311 -8.15 5.29 25.02
N ASN A 312 -9.39 5.64 25.42
CA ASN A 312 -10.46 4.65 25.40
C ASN A 312 -10.73 4.18 23.97
N LEU A 313 -10.69 2.87 23.73
CA LEU A 313 -10.88 2.26 22.41
C LEU A 313 -12.30 2.47 21.84
N ASP A 314 -13.26 2.88 22.64
CA ASP A 314 -14.59 3.26 22.15
C ASP A 314 -14.56 4.57 21.35
N GLU A 315 -13.55 5.40 21.54
CA GLU A 315 -13.32 6.61 20.75
C GLU A 315 -12.94 6.32 19.28
N LEU A 316 -12.58 5.08 18.95
CA LEU A 316 -12.16 4.70 17.58
C LEU A 316 -13.25 5.02 16.55
N SER A 317 -14.53 4.85 16.91
CA SER A 317 -15.65 5.23 16.03
C SER A 317 -15.67 6.73 15.75
N THR A 318 -15.44 7.55 16.77
CA THR A 318 -15.36 9.03 16.64
C THR A 318 -14.15 9.44 15.80
N LEU A 319 -13.00 8.77 15.99
CA LEU A 319 -11.77 9.04 15.20
C LEU A 319 -11.99 8.72 13.72
N ILE A 320 -12.72 7.64 13.39
CA ILE A 320 -13.10 7.34 12.01
C ILE A 320 -13.97 8.46 11.43
N ASP A 321 -14.99 8.92 12.18
CA ASP A 321 -15.89 10.01 11.74
C ASP A 321 -15.10 11.28 11.40
N ILE A 322 -14.18 11.69 12.28
CA ILE A 322 -13.34 12.87 12.07
C ILE A 322 -12.51 12.73 10.81
N ASN A 323 -11.88 11.57 10.58
CA ASN A 323 -11.08 11.34 9.37
C ASN A 323 -11.93 11.32 8.09
N VAL A 324 -13.10 10.69 8.11
CA VAL A 324 -14.04 10.71 6.97
C VAL A 324 -14.43 12.15 6.66
N ASP A 325 -14.84 12.92 7.67
CA ASP A 325 -15.28 14.30 7.49
C ASP A 325 -14.16 15.20 6.97
N ASN A 326 -12.92 14.97 7.41
CA ASN A 326 -11.75 15.70 6.95
C ASN A 326 -11.37 15.39 5.51
N LEU A 327 -11.50 14.14 5.09
CA LEU A 327 -10.94 13.66 3.83
C LEU A 327 -12.01 13.44 2.71
N LYS A 328 -13.31 13.56 3.01
CA LYS A 328 -14.40 13.26 2.05
C LYS A 328 -14.41 14.13 0.79
N GLU A 329 -13.85 15.35 0.85
CA GLU A 329 -13.72 16.21 -0.32
C GLU A 329 -12.68 15.65 -1.31
N MET A 330 -11.56 15.14 -0.79
CA MET A 330 -10.51 14.50 -1.59
C MET A 330 -10.88 13.09 -2.02
N TYR A 331 -11.56 12.35 -1.15
CA TYR A 331 -11.93 10.95 -1.34
C TYR A 331 -13.41 10.71 -1.03
N PRO A 332 -14.32 11.03 -1.96
CA PRO A 332 -15.76 10.91 -1.73
C PRO A 332 -16.24 9.50 -1.33
N ASP A 333 -15.51 8.47 -1.79
CA ASP A 333 -15.79 7.07 -1.46
C ASP A 333 -15.64 6.76 0.03
N LEU A 334 -14.85 7.52 0.78
CA LEU A 334 -14.77 7.36 2.24
C LEU A 334 -16.11 7.66 2.91
N ALA A 335 -16.80 8.71 2.48
CA ALA A 335 -18.13 9.04 3.00
C ALA A 335 -19.17 7.99 2.61
N LYS A 336 -19.12 7.51 1.36
CA LYS A 336 -20.01 6.47 0.83
C LYS A 336 -19.83 5.13 1.56
N ASN A 337 -18.58 4.78 1.88
CA ASN A 337 -18.21 3.49 2.48
C ASN A 337 -18.06 3.58 4.01
N LYS A 338 -18.44 4.69 4.65
CA LYS A 338 -18.20 4.97 6.07
C LYS A 338 -18.64 3.84 7.01
N GLU A 339 -19.86 3.33 6.82
CA GLU A 339 -20.41 2.27 7.68
C GLU A 339 -19.66 0.94 7.51
N ILE A 340 -19.22 0.64 6.29
CA ILE A 340 -18.39 -0.55 6.01
C ILE A 340 -17.04 -0.39 6.70
N ILE A 341 -16.42 0.78 6.59
CA ILE A 341 -15.13 1.09 7.24
C ILE A 341 -15.24 0.91 8.75
N LYS A 342 -16.27 1.49 9.37
CA LYS A 342 -16.53 1.33 10.81
C LYS A 342 -16.72 -0.14 11.19
N SER A 343 -17.60 -0.85 10.50
CA SER A 343 -17.87 -2.26 10.80
C SER A 343 -16.60 -3.11 10.77
N VAL A 344 -15.78 -2.97 9.72
CA VAL A 344 -14.56 -3.77 9.55
C VAL A 344 -13.52 -3.46 10.62
N ILE A 345 -13.26 -2.19 10.88
CA ILE A 345 -12.22 -1.77 11.84
C ILE A 345 -12.64 -2.11 13.27
N LEU A 346 -13.90 -1.85 13.63
CA LEU A 346 -14.40 -2.14 14.97
C LEU A 346 -14.51 -3.64 15.24
N GLU A 347 -14.89 -4.44 14.25
CA GLU A 347 -14.90 -5.90 14.37
C GLU A 347 -13.49 -6.47 14.63
N GLU A 348 -12.47 -5.97 13.91
CA GLU A 348 -11.08 -6.40 14.16
C GLU A 348 -10.57 -5.89 15.52
N LYS A 349 -11.01 -4.69 15.98
CA LYS A 349 -10.75 -4.20 17.34
C LYS A 349 -11.25 -5.20 18.39
N GLU A 350 -12.51 -5.62 18.30
CA GLU A 350 -13.10 -6.56 19.27
C GLU A 350 -12.36 -7.91 19.32
N LYS A 351 -11.91 -8.39 18.16
CA LYS A 351 -11.10 -9.62 18.08
C LYS A 351 -9.72 -9.44 18.73
N PHE A 352 -9.09 -8.30 18.50
CA PHE A 352 -7.71 -8.07 18.92
C PHE A 352 -7.59 -7.72 20.40
N VAL A 353 -8.53 -7.00 20.99
CA VAL A 353 -8.48 -6.61 22.42
C VAL A 353 -8.33 -7.84 23.32
N LYS A 354 -9.05 -8.91 23.04
CA LYS A 354 -8.95 -10.19 23.77
C LYS A 354 -7.56 -10.83 23.63
N THR A 355 -7.01 -10.76 22.41
CA THR A 355 -5.69 -11.31 22.09
C THR A 355 -4.57 -10.49 22.74
N LEU A 356 -4.69 -9.16 22.71
CA LEU A 356 -3.67 -8.23 23.19
C LEU A 356 -3.38 -8.44 24.70
N VAL A 357 -4.41 -8.43 25.53
CA VAL A 357 -4.28 -8.64 26.99
C VAL A 357 -3.60 -9.97 27.31
N ASN A 358 -4.00 -11.04 26.62
CA ASN A 358 -3.42 -12.36 26.84
C ASN A 358 -1.97 -12.45 26.34
N GLY A 359 -1.70 -11.88 25.15
CA GLY A 359 -0.36 -11.89 24.54
C GLY A 359 0.65 -11.08 25.35
N GLU A 360 0.30 -9.88 25.80
CA GLU A 360 1.18 -9.05 26.65
C GLU A 360 1.48 -9.73 27.98
N ARG A 361 0.48 -10.36 28.59
CA ARG A 361 0.70 -11.11 29.84
C ARG A 361 1.65 -12.30 29.64
N GLU A 362 1.50 -13.07 28.58
CA GLU A 362 2.40 -14.18 28.27
C GLU A 362 3.79 -13.69 27.88
N PHE A 363 3.90 -12.62 27.09
CA PHE A 363 5.18 -11.99 26.79
C PHE A 363 5.91 -11.59 28.08
N GLN A 364 5.22 -10.92 29.01
CA GLN A 364 5.81 -10.49 30.29
C GLN A 364 6.27 -11.70 31.13
N LYS A 365 5.54 -12.82 31.12
CA LYS A 365 5.98 -14.05 31.78
C LYS A 365 7.25 -14.62 31.16
N GLU A 366 7.36 -14.61 29.84
CA GLU A 366 8.52 -15.15 29.14
C GLU A 366 9.77 -14.29 29.36
N ILE A 367 9.68 -12.95 29.32
CA ILE A 367 10.84 -12.09 29.62
C ILE A 367 11.27 -12.18 31.08
N ASN A 368 10.34 -12.34 32.04
CA ASN A 368 10.66 -12.51 33.45
C ASN A 368 11.42 -13.82 33.75
N LYS A 369 11.40 -14.81 32.85
CA LYS A 369 12.20 -16.01 32.94
C LYS A 369 13.66 -15.84 32.50
N LEU A 370 13.92 -14.78 31.71
CA LEU A 370 15.24 -14.49 31.18
C LEU A 370 16.07 -13.80 32.26
N LYS A 371 16.92 -14.56 32.97
CA LYS A 371 17.71 -14.05 34.09
C LYS A 371 18.97 -13.29 33.66
N ASP A 372 19.66 -13.74 32.60
CA ASP A 372 20.99 -13.25 32.21
C ASP A 372 21.15 -12.91 30.73
N THR A 373 20.14 -13.15 29.90
CA THR A 373 20.20 -12.88 28.47
C THR A 373 19.12 -11.87 28.08
N LYS A 374 19.51 -10.82 27.35
CA LYS A 374 18.56 -9.85 26.75
C LYS A 374 18.05 -10.33 25.39
N LYS A 375 18.14 -11.61 25.07
CA LYS A 375 17.71 -12.19 23.81
C LYS A 375 16.53 -13.14 24.01
N LEU A 376 15.39 -12.82 23.39
CA LEU A 376 14.19 -13.64 23.37
C LEU A 376 14.27 -14.66 22.23
N SER A 377 13.99 -15.93 22.51
CA SER A 377 13.99 -17.01 21.50
C SER A 377 12.85 -16.82 20.50
N GLY A 378 13.10 -17.10 19.24
CA GLY A 378 12.10 -17.14 18.17
C GLY A 378 10.96 -18.13 18.44
N LYS A 379 11.21 -19.19 19.22
CA LYS A 379 10.15 -20.13 19.69
C LYS A 379 9.10 -19.44 20.55
N VAL A 380 9.51 -18.49 21.39
CA VAL A 380 8.56 -17.72 22.20
C VAL A 380 7.69 -16.83 21.31
N VAL A 381 8.30 -16.16 20.35
CA VAL A 381 7.57 -15.33 19.36
C VAL A 381 6.58 -16.20 18.57
N PHE A 382 7.02 -17.36 18.12
CA PHE A 382 6.16 -18.31 17.40
C PHE A 382 5.01 -18.82 18.26
N LYS A 383 5.25 -19.14 19.53
CA LYS A 383 4.21 -19.53 20.49
C LYS A 383 3.18 -18.43 20.71
N LEU A 384 3.63 -17.18 20.86
CA LEU A 384 2.75 -16.02 20.99
C LEU A 384 1.89 -15.82 19.73
N TYR A 385 2.46 -16.00 18.57
CA TYR A 385 1.76 -15.94 17.30
C TYR A 385 0.74 -17.09 17.12
N ASP A 386 1.19 -18.33 17.23
CA ASP A 386 0.40 -19.50 16.90
C ASP A 386 -0.70 -19.78 17.93
N THR A 387 -0.35 -19.69 19.22
CA THR A 387 -1.26 -20.07 20.32
C THR A 387 -2.13 -18.92 20.78
N TYR A 388 -1.59 -17.72 20.82
CA TYR A 388 -2.30 -16.54 21.34
C TYR A 388 -2.77 -15.59 20.25
N GLY A 389 -2.42 -15.83 18.97
CA GLY A 389 -2.76 -14.96 17.86
C GLY A 389 -2.09 -13.57 17.95
N PHE A 390 -1.00 -13.48 18.70
CA PHE A 390 -0.29 -12.22 18.95
C PHE A 390 0.71 -11.94 17.83
N PRO A 391 0.57 -10.85 17.07
CA PRO A 391 1.40 -10.64 15.90
C PRO A 391 2.89 -10.58 16.23
N PRO A 392 3.78 -11.18 15.41
CA PRO A 392 5.22 -11.19 15.66
C PRO A 392 5.82 -9.77 15.66
N GLU A 393 5.28 -8.86 14.87
CA GLU A 393 5.68 -7.47 14.82
C GLU A 393 5.38 -6.74 16.15
N VAL A 394 4.22 -7.01 16.75
CA VAL A 394 3.88 -6.48 18.09
C VAL A 394 4.80 -7.05 19.16
N THR A 395 5.17 -8.34 19.05
CA THR A 395 6.18 -8.94 19.93
C THR A 395 7.54 -8.27 19.77
N LYS A 396 7.94 -7.95 18.52
CA LYS A 396 9.19 -7.25 18.20
C LYS A 396 9.23 -5.85 18.82
N GLU A 397 8.15 -5.08 18.68
CA GLU A 397 8.03 -3.76 19.31
C GLU A 397 8.11 -3.84 20.85
N LEU A 398 7.36 -4.78 21.48
CA LEU A 398 7.40 -4.98 22.93
C LEU A 398 8.80 -5.38 23.43
N ALA A 399 9.49 -6.25 22.69
CA ALA A 399 10.84 -6.65 23.04
C ALA A 399 11.81 -5.46 22.99
N LYS A 400 11.77 -4.70 21.89
CA LYS A 400 12.58 -3.48 21.72
C LYS A 400 12.32 -2.45 22.84
N GLU A 401 11.06 -2.21 23.17
CA GLU A 401 10.67 -1.31 24.27
C GLU A 401 11.14 -1.78 25.64
N SER A 402 11.19 -3.10 25.84
CA SER A 402 11.64 -3.73 27.07
C SER A 402 13.18 -3.92 27.14
N GLY A 403 13.90 -3.51 26.08
CA GLY A 403 15.37 -3.66 25.98
C GLY A 403 15.84 -5.07 25.70
N TYR A 404 15.02 -5.89 25.03
CA TYR A 404 15.32 -7.23 24.58
C TYR A 404 15.46 -7.30 23.05
N GLU A 405 16.40 -8.13 22.58
CA GLU A 405 16.52 -8.52 21.19
C GLU A 405 15.74 -9.83 20.94
N ILE A 406 15.31 -10.06 19.70
CA ILE A 406 14.61 -11.29 19.30
C ILE A 406 15.47 -12.06 18.29
N ASP A 407 15.49 -13.39 18.40
CA ASP A 407 15.97 -14.28 17.36
C ASP A 407 14.91 -14.44 16.25
N MET A 408 14.85 -13.45 15.35
CA MET A 408 13.88 -13.47 14.26
C MET A 408 14.16 -14.60 13.27
N LYS A 409 15.42 -15.02 13.08
CA LYS A 409 15.77 -16.13 12.20
C LYS A 409 15.16 -17.45 12.68
N GLU A 410 15.25 -17.72 13.96
CA GLU A 410 14.59 -18.89 14.56
C GLU A 410 13.05 -18.82 14.40
N PHE A 411 12.46 -17.65 14.53
CA PHE A 411 11.03 -17.46 14.28
C PHE A 411 10.66 -17.74 12.82
N GLU A 412 11.39 -17.20 11.85
CA GLU A 412 11.13 -17.38 10.42
C GLU A 412 11.21 -18.84 9.99
N GLU A 413 12.21 -19.58 10.51
CA GLU A 413 12.35 -21.02 10.28
C GLU A 413 11.13 -21.82 10.79
N LEU A 414 10.67 -21.51 12.01
CA LEU A 414 9.49 -22.13 12.60
C LEU A 414 8.21 -21.77 11.86
N PHE A 415 8.07 -20.51 11.47
CA PHE A 415 6.93 -20.01 10.71
C PHE A 415 6.82 -20.66 9.33
N LYS A 416 7.94 -20.76 8.61
CA LYS A 416 8.02 -21.45 7.32
C LYS A 416 7.64 -22.94 7.45
N ALA A 417 8.21 -23.63 8.44
CA ALA A 417 7.87 -25.04 8.70
C ALA A 417 6.38 -25.22 9.04
N HIS A 418 5.77 -24.28 9.77
CA HIS A 418 4.34 -24.29 10.06
C HIS A 418 3.49 -24.06 8.80
N GLN A 419 3.88 -23.09 7.95
CA GLN A 419 3.21 -22.87 6.67
C GLN A 419 3.27 -24.07 5.74
N GLU A 420 4.43 -24.73 5.64
CA GLU A 420 4.60 -25.95 4.84
C GLU A 420 3.71 -27.09 5.35
N LYS A 421 3.63 -27.30 6.67
CA LYS A 421 2.71 -28.27 7.27
C LYS A 421 1.24 -27.94 7.02
N SER A 422 0.88 -26.66 7.09
CA SER A 422 -0.47 -26.18 6.80
C SER A 422 -0.83 -26.38 5.32
N ARG A 423 0.10 -26.10 4.40
CA ARG A 423 -0.06 -26.36 2.95
C ARG A 423 -0.20 -27.85 2.67
N ALA A 424 0.69 -28.69 3.20
CA ALA A 424 0.61 -30.14 3.06
C ALA A 424 -0.69 -30.72 3.63
N GLY A 425 -1.17 -30.18 4.77
CA GLY A 425 -2.46 -30.55 5.34
C GLY A 425 -3.66 -30.06 4.53
N SER A 426 -3.54 -28.92 3.85
CA SER A 426 -4.57 -28.38 2.96
C SER A 426 -4.56 -29.07 1.60
N GLU A 427 -3.41 -29.43 1.06
CA GLU A 427 -3.29 -30.21 -0.18
C GLU A 427 -3.90 -31.62 -0.05
N GLN A 428 -3.82 -32.22 1.13
CA GLN A 428 -4.54 -33.46 1.43
C GLN A 428 -6.06 -33.24 1.63
N LYS A 429 -6.50 -32.06 2.08
CA LYS A 429 -7.92 -31.74 2.29
C LYS A 429 -8.57 -30.98 1.13
N PHE A 430 -7.80 -30.23 0.37
CA PHE A 430 -8.28 -29.34 -0.70
C PHE A 430 -7.37 -29.44 -1.93
N LYS A 431 -7.55 -30.46 -2.75
CA LYS A 431 -7.26 -30.34 -4.17
C LYS A 431 -8.34 -29.41 -4.75
N GLY A 432 -8.19 -28.11 -4.58
CA GLY A 432 -9.04 -27.09 -5.19
C GLY A 432 -8.65 -26.93 -6.66
N GLY A 433 -9.63 -26.92 -7.54
CA GLY A 433 -9.48 -26.90 -8.98
C GLY A 433 -9.96 -28.22 -9.59
N LEU A 434 -10.15 -28.22 -10.89
CA LEU A 434 -10.43 -29.44 -11.67
C LEU A 434 -9.24 -30.42 -11.50
N ALA A 435 -9.32 -31.30 -10.50
CA ALA A 435 -8.28 -32.29 -10.21
C ALA A 435 -8.13 -33.31 -11.37
N GLU A 436 -9.20 -33.53 -12.13
CA GLU A 436 -9.24 -34.30 -13.36
C GLU A 436 -10.22 -33.64 -14.35
N GLN A 437 -9.81 -33.44 -15.60
CA GLN A 437 -10.70 -32.98 -16.67
C GLN A 437 -11.45 -34.19 -17.25
N ASN A 438 -12.62 -34.44 -16.72
CA ASN A 438 -13.58 -35.37 -17.31
C ASN A 438 -14.95 -34.71 -17.47
N GLU A 439 -15.85 -35.32 -18.24
CA GLU A 439 -17.16 -34.74 -18.53
C GLU A 439 -17.97 -34.40 -17.27
N ILE A 440 -17.85 -35.18 -16.20
CA ILE A 440 -18.57 -34.96 -14.93
C ILE A 440 -18.01 -33.73 -14.22
N THR A 441 -16.70 -33.57 -14.13
CA THR A 441 -16.09 -32.43 -13.44
C THR A 441 -16.26 -31.13 -14.22
N ILE A 442 -16.32 -31.17 -15.56
CA ILE A 442 -16.67 -30.06 -16.44
C ILE A 442 -18.14 -29.65 -16.22
N ALA A 443 -19.06 -30.62 -16.17
CA ALA A 443 -20.48 -30.36 -15.89
C ALA A 443 -20.66 -29.73 -14.48
N TYR A 444 -19.96 -30.23 -13.48
CA TYR A 444 -20.01 -29.65 -12.13
C TYR A 444 -19.39 -28.24 -12.07
N HIS A 445 -18.34 -27.96 -12.82
CA HIS A 445 -17.79 -26.62 -12.93
C HIS A 445 -18.80 -25.65 -13.55
N THR A 446 -19.48 -26.04 -14.62
CA THR A 446 -20.58 -25.26 -15.20
C THR A 446 -21.71 -25.05 -14.17
N ALA A 447 -22.06 -26.09 -13.43
CA ALA A 447 -23.07 -26.02 -12.39
C ALA A 447 -22.69 -25.03 -11.26
N THR A 448 -21.40 -24.85 -10.93
CA THR A 448 -20.98 -23.84 -9.94
C THR A 448 -21.28 -22.42 -10.39
N HIS A 449 -21.08 -22.09 -11.68
CA HIS A 449 -21.41 -20.78 -12.23
C HIS A 449 -22.91 -20.52 -12.21
N LEU A 450 -23.72 -21.51 -12.60
CA LEU A 450 -25.19 -21.41 -12.54
C LEU A 450 -25.68 -21.25 -11.10
N LEU A 451 -25.10 -22.00 -10.16
CA LEU A 451 -25.43 -21.90 -8.75
C LEU A 451 -25.08 -20.52 -8.17
N ASN A 452 -23.92 -19.97 -8.56
CA ASN A 452 -23.51 -18.62 -8.12
C ASN A 452 -24.48 -17.55 -8.64
N ALA A 453 -24.91 -17.64 -9.91
CA ALA A 453 -25.90 -16.74 -10.48
C ALA A 453 -27.27 -16.87 -9.77
N ALA A 454 -27.72 -18.09 -9.50
CA ALA A 454 -28.96 -18.35 -8.78
C ALA A 454 -28.91 -17.85 -7.32
N LEU A 455 -27.77 -18.00 -6.64
CA LEU A 455 -27.58 -17.47 -5.28
C LEU A 455 -27.71 -15.95 -5.23
N LYS A 456 -27.13 -15.23 -6.19
CA LYS A 456 -27.29 -13.77 -6.30
C LYS A 456 -28.76 -13.36 -6.46
N GLN A 457 -29.51 -14.06 -7.29
CA GLN A 457 -30.95 -13.80 -7.48
C GLN A 457 -31.81 -14.10 -6.23
N VAL A 458 -31.48 -15.16 -5.48
CA VAL A 458 -32.30 -15.64 -4.35
C VAL A 458 -31.93 -14.99 -3.03
N ILE A 459 -30.64 -14.72 -2.81
CA ILE A 459 -30.10 -14.14 -1.56
C ILE A 459 -29.86 -12.65 -1.71
N GLY A 460 -29.36 -12.20 -2.87
CA GLY A 460 -29.02 -10.83 -3.19
C GLY A 460 -27.62 -10.71 -3.79
N GLU A 461 -27.31 -9.58 -4.41
CA GLU A 461 -26.04 -9.29 -5.10
C GLU A 461 -24.80 -9.45 -4.20
N ASN A 462 -24.96 -9.39 -2.89
CA ASN A 462 -23.90 -9.58 -1.90
C ASN A 462 -23.51 -11.05 -1.67
N ALA A 463 -24.19 -12.01 -2.30
CA ALA A 463 -23.83 -13.41 -2.24
C ALA A 463 -22.63 -13.68 -3.19
N HIS A 464 -21.48 -14.00 -2.61
CA HIS A 464 -20.26 -14.30 -3.36
C HIS A 464 -19.72 -15.68 -3.03
N GLN A 465 -19.15 -16.34 -4.02
CA GLN A 465 -18.42 -17.59 -3.82
C GLN A 465 -17.22 -17.35 -2.89
N ARG A 466 -17.04 -18.25 -1.91
CA ARG A 466 -15.92 -18.26 -0.97
C ARG A 466 -14.97 -19.43 -1.20
N GLY A 467 -15.45 -20.47 -1.86
CA GLY A 467 -14.67 -21.64 -2.22
C GLY A 467 -15.50 -22.64 -3.02
N SER A 468 -14.83 -23.57 -3.68
CA SER A 468 -15.44 -24.73 -4.31
C SER A 468 -14.50 -25.92 -4.28
N ASN A 469 -15.08 -27.13 -4.23
CA ASN A 469 -14.34 -28.37 -4.41
C ASN A 469 -15.16 -29.30 -5.31
N ILE A 470 -14.55 -29.72 -6.41
CA ILE A 470 -15.21 -30.53 -7.44
C ILE A 470 -14.43 -31.83 -7.59
N THR A 471 -15.11 -32.95 -7.38
CA THR A 471 -14.62 -34.30 -7.63
C THR A 471 -15.63 -35.04 -8.49
N VAL A 472 -15.30 -36.20 -8.99
CA VAL A 472 -16.25 -37.05 -9.74
C VAL A 472 -17.50 -37.46 -8.93
N ASP A 473 -17.35 -37.50 -7.59
CA ASP A 473 -18.42 -37.99 -6.69
C ASP A 473 -19.29 -36.85 -6.16
N ARG A 474 -18.76 -35.61 -6.09
CA ARG A 474 -19.47 -34.47 -5.48
C ARG A 474 -18.94 -33.12 -5.91
N MET A 475 -19.84 -32.13 -5.83
CA MET A 475 -19.52 -30.71 -5.91
C MET A 475 -19.84 -30.05 -4.56
N ARG A 476 -18.86 -29.33 -3.99
CA ARG A 476 -19.06 -28.43 -2.84
C ARG A 476 -18.91 -27.00 -3.33
N PHE A 477 -19.80 -26.13 -2.87
CA PHE A 477 -19.80 -24.71 -3.17
C PHE A 477 -20.02 -23.93 -1.87
N ASP A 478 -19.01 -23.15 -1.48
CA ASP A 478 -19.05 -22.32 -0.28
C ASP A 478 -19.37 -20.88 -0.68
N PHE A 479 -20.29 -20.24 0.02
CA PHE A 479 -20.70 -18.86 -0.21
C PHE A 479 -21.00 -18.14 1.11
N ASN A 480 -20.95 -16.79 1.09
CA ASN A 480 -21.33 -15.99 2.23
C ASN A 480 -22.85 -15.79 2.27
N CYS A 481 -23.42 -15.87 3.47
CA CYS A 481 -24.81 -15.52 3.76
C CYS A 481 -24.87 -14.97 5.19
N ASP A 482 -25.49 -13.82 5.38
CA ASP A 482 -25.58 -13.12 6.66
C ASP A 482 -26.70 -13.65 7.56
N HIS A 483 -27.55 -14.53 7.02
CA HIS A 483 -28.65 -15.14 7.73
C HIS A 483 -28.85 -16.61 7.31
N LYS A 484 -29.50 -17.39 8.17
CA LYS A 484 -29.86 -18.78 7.85
C LYS A 484 -30.86 -18.83 6.71
N MET A 485 -30.57 -19.58 5.66
CA MET A 485 -31.48 -19.75 4.54
C MET A 485 -32.81 -20.38 4.97
N THR A 486 -33.91 -19.81 4.50
CA THR A 486 -35.22 -20.40 4.72
C THR A 486 -35.41 -21.62 3.81
N THR A 487 -36.22 -22.59 4.25
CA THR A 487 -36.58 -23.78 3.46
C THR A 487 -37.11 -23.42 2.08
N LYS A 488 -37.84 -22.31 1.93
CA LYS A 488 -38.36 -21.82 0.64
C LYS A 488 -37.20 -21.39 -0.29
N LYS A 489 -36.21 -20.63 0.21
CA LYS A 489 -35.03 -20.21 -0.56
C LYS A 489 -34.18 -21.41 -0.96
N THR A 490 -33.97 -22.36 -0.06
CA THR A 490 -33.26 -23.62 -0.34
C THR A 490 -33.94 -24.45 -1.42
N LEU A 491 -35.29 -24.55 -1.38
CA LEU A 491 -36.06 -25.27 -2.42
C LEU A 491 -36.01 -24.59 -3.79
N ILE A 492 -35.94 -23.26 -3.84
CA ILE A 492 -35.80 -22.52 -5.11
C ILE A 492 -34.44 -22.84 -5.74
N LEU A 493 -33.37 -22.82 -4.93
CA LEU A 493 -32.03 -23.18 -5.38
C LEU A 493 -31.93 -24.64 -5.85
N MET A 494 -32.59 -25.58 -5.16
CA MET A 494 -32.68 -26.97 -5.55
C MET A 494 -33.51 -27.19 -6.83
N ARG A 495 -34.45 -26.32 -7.16
CA ARG A 495 -35.25 -26.37 -8.40
C ARG A 495 -34.58 -25.70 -9.60
N ALA A 496 -33.54 -24.93 -9.42
CA ALA A 496 -32.70 -24.42 -10.50
C ALA A 496 -31.85 -25.54 -11.14
N ARG A 497 -32.50 -26.68 -11.45
CA ARG A 497 -31.91 -27.85 -12.11
C ARG A 497 -31.81 -27.61 -13.61
N THR A 498 -30.68 -27.95 -14.19
CA THR A 498 -30.60 -28.35 -15.58
C THR A 498 -31.43 -29.60 -15.78
N ALA A 499 -32.10 -29.73 -16.92
CA ALA A 499 -33.15 -30.70 -17.18
C ALA A 499 -32.73 -32.19 -17.24
N GLU A 500 -31.49 -32.56 -16.82
CA GLU A 500 -31.06 -33.94 -16.75
C GLU A 500 -30.29 -34.24 -15.47
N SER A 501 -30.97 -34.99 -14.64
CA SER A 501 -30.57 -35.93 -13.57
C SER A 501 -29.16 -35.89 -12.95
N THR A 502 -29.03 -35.33 -11.78
CA THR A 502 -28.32 -35.90 -10.60
C THR A 502 -28.70 -35.10 -9.34
N PRO A 503 -28.86 -35.74 -8.15
CA PRO A 503 -29.31 -35.04 -6.95
C PRO A 503 -28.19 -34.20 -6.34
N LEU A 504 -28.43 -32.88 -6.23
CA LEU A 504 -27.64 -31.97 -5.40
C LEU A 504 -28.04 -32.14 -3.93
N THR A 505 -27.20 -32.75 -3.13
CA THR A 505 -27.32 -32.73 -1.67
C THR A 505 -26.63 -31.45 -1.15
N ALA A 506 -27.43 -30.48 -0.70
CA ALA A 506 -26.92 -29.33 0.04
C ALA A 506 -26.69 -29.75 1.51
N ILE A 507 -25.46 -29.68 1.97
CA ILE A 507 -25.13 -29.73 3.39
C ILE A 507 -24.91 -28.29 3.85
N THR A 508 -25.72 -27.85 4.80
CA THR A 508 -25.65 -26.54 5.48
C THR A 508 -24.49 -26.50 6.48
#